data_ea68528c7deaad9cb23a305db315f8cc
#
_entry.id   ea68528c7deaad9cb23a305db315f8cc
#
_cell.length_a   1.000
_cell.length_b   1.000
_cell.length_c   1.000
_cell.angle_alpha   90.00
_cell.angle_beta   90.00
_cell.angle_gamma   90.00
#
_symmetry.space_group_name_H-M   'P 1'
#
loop_
_entity.id
_entity.type
_entity.pdbx_description
1 polymer ?
#
loop_
_entity_poly.entity_id
_entity_poly.type
_entity_poly.pdbx_seq_one_letter_code
_entity_poly.pdbx_strand_id
1 'polypeptide(L)'
;RRFAPELYVSVVHGPAEDRAWQWEAPAHAFITTYETLRSDFTTNPMHRIGRAWGLVILDEAQAIKNRERLTSEVCKQLRRRRAWALTGTPLENDVDDLASVLEFVRPLLPGEPMPDLRPGDEMVRQQREVQLRRRKADVLPDLPPKIVTTIPVELGIVQRWAYERAERDGVLELRQLG
;
A
#
# COMPACT_ATOMS: atom_id res chain seq x y z
N ARG A 1 -2.31 13.94 18.76
CA ARG A 1 -2.60 14.64 20.04
C ARG A 1 -3.58 15.80 19.87
N ARG A 2 -3.55 16.55 18.74
CA ARG A 2 -4.44 17.72 18.54
C ARG A 2 -5.93 17.37 18.46
N PHE A 3 -6.27 16.23 17.83
CA PHE A 3 -7.65 15.82 17.54
C PHE A 3 -8.19 14.72 18.47
N ALA A 4 -7.31 14.01 19.17
CA ALA A 4 -7.64 12.93 20.10
C ALA A 4 -6.58 12.90 21.22
N PRO A 5 -6.60 13.87 22.13
CA PRO A 5 -5.60 13.99 23.20
C PRO A 5 -5.63 12.82 24.19
N GLU A 6 -6.77 12.15 24.31
CA GLU A 6 -7.00 10.99 25.18
C GLU A 6 -6.36 9.69 24.63
N LEU A 7 -5.97 9.66 23.36
CA LEU A 7 -5.34 8.48 22.77
C LEU A 7 -3.86 8.40 23.12
N TYR A 8 -3.49 7.31 23.77
CA TYR A 8 -2.10 6.97 23.97
C TYR A 8 -1.56 6.26 22.71
N VAL A 9 -0.56 6.87 22.07
CA VAL A 9 0.00 6.41 20.82
C VAL A 9 1.46 5.97 21.02
N SER A 10 1.78 4.76 20.62
CA SER A 10 3.16 4.26 20.50
C SER A 10 3.61 4.38 19.05
N VAL A 11 4.75 5.04 18.84
CA VAL A 11 5.41 5.10 17.53
C VAL A 11 6.54 4.09 17.54
N VAL A 12 6.42 3.07 16.70
CA VAL A 12 7.40 1.97 16.63
C VAL A 12 8.40 2.26 15.53
N HIS A 13 9.62 2.59 15.96
CA HIS A 13 10.74 2.93 15.05
C HIS A 13 12.09 2.78 15.75
N GLY A 14 13.19 2.91 15.00
CA GLY A 14 14.56 2.86 15.52
C GLY A 14 15.14 1.46 15.55
N PRO A 15 16.19 1.21 16.38
CA PRO A 15 16.83 -0.09 16.53
C PRO A 15 15.87 -1.21 16.96
N ALA A 16 16.14 -2.45 16.58
CA ALA A 16 15.24 -3.58 16.86
C ALA A 16 15.02 -3.83 18.37
N GLU A 17 16.04 -3.60 19.17
CA GLU A 17 16.02 -3.70 20.63
C GLU A 17 15.04 -2.71 21.27
N ASP A 18 14.96 -1.49 20.73
CA ASP A 18 14.02 -0.47 21.20
C ASP A 18 12.59 -0.76 20.77
N ARG A 19 12.39 -1.37 19.61
CA ARG A 19 11.06 -1.64 19.09
C ARG A 19 10.31 -2.71 19.87
N ALA A 20 11.03 -3.64 20.51
CA ALA A 20 10.42 -4.68 21.33
C ALA A 20 9.54 -4.10 22.44
N TRP A 21 10.04 -3.16 23.22
CA TRP A 21 9.26 -2.52 24.28
C TRP A 21 8.20 -1.55 23.73
N GLN A 22 8.45 -0.92 22.57
CA GLN A 22 7.46 -0.04 21.93
C GLN A 22 6.19 -0.82 21.52
N TRP A 23 6.34 -2.06 21.02
CA TRP A 23 5.23 -2.96 20.74
C TRP A 23 4.48 -3.43 22.00
N GLU A 24 5.19 -3.52 23.13
CA GLU A 24 4.61 -3.92 24.41
C GLU A 24 3.95 -2.76 25.19
N ALA A 25 4.13 -1.52 24.74
CA ALA A 25 3.57 -0.35 25.39
C ALA A 25 2.03 -0.47 25.55
N PRO A 26 1.45 -0.02 26.69
CA PRO A 26 0.02 -0.01 26.91
C PRO A 26 -0.65 1.13 26.11
N ALA A 27 -0.55 1.08 24.79
CA ALA A 27 -1.04 2.10 23.88
C ALA A 27 -2.39 1.72 23.25
N HIS A 28 -3.20 2.72 22.94
CA HIS A 28 -4.45 2.57 22.22
C HIS A 28 -4.22 2.42 20.71
N ALA A 29 -3.15 3.06 20.19
CA ALA A 29 -2.79 3.01 18.79
C ALA A 29 -1.26 2.85 18.62
N PHE A 30 -0.87 2.16 17.56
CA PHE A 30 0.51 1.95 17.16
C PHE A 30 0.71 2.49 15.77
N ILE A 31 1.79 3.24 15.56
CA ILE A 31 2.18 3.79 14.24
C ILE A 31 3.54 3.24 13.90
N THR A 32 3.67 2.67 12.71
CA THR A 32 4.94 2.13 12.21
C THR A 32 5.02 2.23 10.69
N THR A 33 6.19 1.98 10.11
CA THR A 33 6.37 1.88 8.65
C THR A 33 6.17 0.44 8.18
N TYR A 34 5.95 0.26 6.88
CA TYR A 34 5.86 -1.06 6.27
C TYR A 34 7.15 -1.89 6.45
N GLU A 35 8.29 -1.24 6.33
CA GLU A 35 9.61 -1.87 6.49
C GLU A 35 9.83 -2.35 7.92
N THR A 36 9.50 -1.51 8.90
CA THR A 36 9.61 -1.85 10.31
C THR A 36 8.68 -3.00 10.67
N LEU A 37 7.41 -2.92 10.25
CA LEU A 37 6.44 -3.99 10.45
C LEU A 37 6.93 -5.33 9.87
N ARG A 38 7.40 -5.32 8.62
CA ARG A 38 7.94 -6.49 7.95
C ARG A 38 9.13 -7.08 8.70
N SER A 39 10.09 -6.24 9.08
CA SER A 39 11.27 -6.66 9.83
C SER A 39 10.89 -7.35 11.14
N ASP A 40 10.04 -6.71 11.93
CA ASP A 40 9.68 -7.20 13.26
C ASP A 40 8.80 -8.45 13.20
N PHE A 41 7.90 -8.53 12.23
CA PHE A 41 7.05 -9.70 12.04
C PHE A 41 7.83 -10.95 11.63
N THR A 42 8.89 -10.78 10.83
CA THR A 42 9.74 -11.90 10.38
C THR A 42 10.79 -12.32 11.42
N THR A 43 11.32 -11.35 12.19
CA THR A 43 12.40 -11.62 13.12
C THR A 43 11.88 -12.13 14.46
N ASN A 44 10.70 -11.68 14.88
CA ASN A 44 10.14 -12.07 16.17
C ASN A 44 8.60 -12.17 16.12
N PRO A 45 8.05 -13.25 15.54
CA PRO A 45 6.61 -13.44 15.39
C PRO A 45 5.85 -13.60 16.72
N MET A 46 6.54 -13.74 17.84
CA MET A 46 5.97 -13.89 19.18
C MET A 46 5.58 -12.55 19.83
N HIS A 47 5.92 -11.42 19.23
CA HIS A 47 5.51 -10.11 19.75
C HIS A 47 4.01 -9.86 19.59
N ARG A 48 3.51 -8.87 20.30
CA ARG A 48 2.11 -8.39 20.25
C ARG A 48 1.60 -8.07 18.84
N ILE A 49 2.48 -8.02 17.83
CA ILE A 49 2.09 -7.89 16.41
C ILE A 49 1.14 -9.02 15.99
N GLY A 50 1.36 -10.25 16.49
CA GLY A 50 0.49 -11.40 16.23
C GLY A 50 -0.88 -11.38 16.94
N ARG A 51 -1.15 -10.40 17.81
CA ARG A 51 -2.45 -10.26 18.48
C ARG A 51 -3.55 -9.88 17.49
N ALA A 52 -4.80 -10.08 17.90
CA ALA A 52 -5.94 -9.58 17.15
C ALA A 52 -6.12 -8.07 17.36
N TRP A 53 -6.07 -7.32 16.27
CA TRP A 53 -6.27 -5.87 16.24
C TRP A 53 -7.77 -5.53 16.08
N GLY A 54 -8.24 -4.49 16.76
CA GLY A 54 -9.58 -3.97 16.54
C GLY A 54 -9.73 -3.34 15.14
N LEU A 55 -8.71 -2.58 14.73
CA LEU A 55 -8.63 -1.92 13.43
C LEU A 55 -7.16 -1.88 12.97
N VAL A 56 -6.92 -2.18 11.70
CA VAL A 56 -5.64 -1.95 11.02
C VAL A 56 -5.87 -0.99 9.87
N ILE A 57 -5.07 0.06 9.80
CA ILE A 57 -5.15 1.08 8.75
C ILE A 57 -3.82 1.04 7.97
N LEU A 58 -3.90 0.89 6.66
CA LEU A 58 -2.77 1.07 5.75
C LEU A 58 -2.92 2.41 5.03
N ASP A 59 -1.96 3.29 5.22
CA ASP A 59 -1.81 4.49 4.41
C ASP A 59 -0.92 4.18 3.20
N GLU A 60 -1.17 4.81 2.05
CA GLU A 60 -0.51 4.50 0.78
C GLU A 60 -0.55 2.98 0.48
N ALA A 61 -1.76 2.41 0.54
CA ALA A 61 -1.99 0.97 0.45
C ALA A 61 -1.54 0.33 -0.88
N GLN A 62 -1.14 1.10 -1.89
CA GLN A 62 -0.45 0.57 -3.07
C GLN A 62 0.87 -0.14 -2.72
N ALA A 63 1.40 0.06 -1.52
CA ALA A 63 2.57 -0.67 -1.02
C ALA A 63 2.34 -2.20 -0.96
N ILE A 64 1.08 -2.63 -0.82
CA ILE A 64 0.69 -4.05 -0.76
C ILE A 64 0.01 -4.57 -2.04
N LYS A 65 0.07 -3.84 -3.14
CA LYS A 65 -0.57 -4.21 -4.41
C LYS A 65 -0.05 -5.53 -4.99
N ASN A 66 1.23 -5.78 -4.91
CA ASN A 66 1.83 -7.03 -5.36
C ASN A 66 1.73 -8.10 -4.27
N ARG A 67 1.02 -9.20 -4.56
CA ARG A 67 0.75 -10.31 -3.64
C ARG A 67 2.01 -11.05 -3.20
N GLU A 68 3.00 -11.17 -4.09
CA GLU A 68 4.22 -11.94 -3.88
C GLU A 68 5.25 -11.22 -2.99
N ARG A 69 5.03 -9.94 -2.71
CA ARG A 69 5.93 -9.20 -1.83
C ARG A 69 5.70 -9.58 -0.38
N LEU A 70 6.79 -9.82 0.33
CA LEU A 70 6.78 -10.11 1.77
C LEU A 70 6.02 -9.04 2.59
N THR A 71 6.08 -7.77 2.17
CA THR A 71 5.31 -6.69 2.81
C THR A 71 3.80 -6.93 2.71
N SER A 72 3.32 -7.36 1.54
CA SER A 72 1.89 -7.68 1.32
C SER A 72 1.47 -8.86 2.19
N GLU A 73 2.28 -9.90 2.19
CA GLU A 73 2.04 -11.09 3.00
C GLU A 73 1.95 -10.76 4.49
N VAL A 74 2.94 -10.04 5.02
CA VAL A 74 2.96 -9.63 6.44
C VAL A 74 1.75 -8.78 6.81
N CYS A 75 1.39 -7.78 5.99
CA CYS A 75 0.21 -6.95 6.26
C CYS A 75 -1.08 -7.78 6.26
N LYS A 76 -1.22 -8.73 5.34
CA LYS A 76 -2.40 -9.59 5.26
C LYS A 76 -2.50 -10.57 6.43
N GLN A 77 -1.40 -11.03 6.98
CA GLN A 77 -1.35 -11.93 8.15
C GLN A 77 -1.78 -11.26 9.46
N LEU A 78 -1.82 -9.93 9.53
CA LEU A 78 -2.29 -9.24 10.73
C LEU A 78 -3.73 -9.59 11.04
N ARG A 79 -3.95 -10.28 12.18
CA ARG A 79 -5.30 -10.60 12.67
C ARG A 79 -6.05 -9.32 13.04
N ARG A 80 -7.25 -9.12 12.48
CA ARG A 80 -7.98 -7.86 12.60
C ARG A 80 -9.48 -8.04 12.46
N ARG A 81 -10.23 -7.25 13.20
CA ARG A 81 -11.70 -7.19 13.07
C ARG A 81 -12.13 -6.28 11.93
N ARG A 82 -11.38 -5.19 11.71
CA ARG A 82 -11.65 -4.21 10.66
C ARG A 82 -10.34 -3.80 10.01
N ALA A 83 -10.40 -3.43 8.74
CA ALA A 83 -9.27 -2.89 8.00
C ALA A 83 -9.68 -1.72 7.12
N TRP A 84 -8.81 -0.73 7.03
CA TRP A 84 -8.91 0.35 6.06
C TRP A 84 -7.64 0.42 5.23
N ALA A 85 -7.83 0.54 3.93
CA ALA A 85 -6.75 0.75 2.97
C ALA A 85 -6.97 2.13 2.32
N LEU A 86 -6.07 3.07 2.58
CA LEU A 86 -6.10 4.42 2.05
C LEU A 86 -5.08 4.51 0.91
N THR A 87 -5.49 5.02 -0.24
CA THR A 87 -4.58 5.23 -1.37
C THR A 87 -5.03 6.39 -2.23
N GLY A 88 -4.10 7.24 -2.62
CA GLY A 88 -4.32 8.30 -3.60
C GLY A 88 -4.09 7.83 -5.04
N THR A 89 -3.51 6.67 -5.24
CA THR A 89 -3.18 6.12 -6.56
C THR A 89 -4.30 5.20 -7.04
N PRO A 90 -4.82 5.39 -8.26
CA PRO A 90 -5.78 4.45 -8.83
C PRO A 90 -5.18 3.05 -8.95
N LEU A 91 -5.88 2.05 -8.42
CA LEU A 91 -5.54 0.62 -8.55
C LEU A 91 -6.28 0.00 -9.76
N GLU A 92 -6.44 0.78 -10.85
CA GLU A 92 -7.31 0.41 -11.98
C GLU A 92 -6.56 -0.35 -13.08
N ASN A 93 -5.23 -0.30 -13.07
CA ASN A 93 -4.42 -0.82 -14.18
C ASN A 93 -4.16 -2.33 -14.10
N ASP A 94 -4.31 -2.92 -12.93
CA ASP A 94 -4.11 -4.34 -12.73
C ASP A 94 -5.16 -4.88 -11.74
N VAL A 95 -5.89 -5.88 -12.20
CA VAL A 95 -6.97 -6.51 -11.43
C VAL A 95 -6.40 -7.27 -10.24
N ASP A 96 -5.21 -7.83 -10.37
CA ASP A 96 -4.50 -8.53 -9.28
C ASP A 96 -4.02 -7.58 -8.20
N ASP A 97 -3.55 -6.37 -8.57
CA ASP A 97 -3.19 -5.31 -7.63
C ASP A 97 -4.39 -4.92 -6.75
N LEU A 98 -5.56 -4.75 -7.38
CA LEU A 98 -6.81 -4.44 -6.67
C LEU A 98 -7.24 -5.59 -5.77
N ALA A 99 -7.20 -6.83 -6.26
CA ALA A 99 -7.55 -8.01 -5.49
C ALA A 99 -6.68 -8.14 -4.24
N SER A 100 -5.38 -7.85 -4.35
CA SER A 100 -4.44 -7.85 -3.22
C SER A 100 -4.84 -6.90 -2.11
N VAL A 101 -5.28 -5.68 -2.45
CA VAL A 101 -5.76 -4.70 -1.46
C VAL A 101 -7.13 -5.08 -0.90
N LEU A 102 -8.03 -5.63 -1.72
CA LEU A 102 -9.34 -6.09 -1.27
C LEU A 102 -9.25 -7.26 -0.29
N GLU A 103 -8.29 -8.16 -0.45
CA GLU A 103 -7.99 -9.21 0.53
C GLU A 103 -7.63 -8.64 1.90
N PHE A 104 -6.84 -7.55 1.92
CA PHE A 104 -6.47 -6.91 3.17
C PHE A 104 -7.67 -6.30 3.89
N VAL A 105 -8.63 -5.66 3.19
CA VAL A 105 -9.76 -5.01 3.87
C VAL A 105 -10.76 -5.99 4.46
N ARG A 106 -10.65 -7.28 4.15
CA ARG A 106 -11.44 -8.31 4.82
C ARG A 106 -10.99 -8.50 6.27
N PRO A 107 -11.92 -8.73 7.20
CA PRO A 107 -11.58 -9.19 8.55
C PRO A 107 -10.74 -10.46 8.48
N LEU A 108 -9.87 -10.65 9.46
CA LEU A 108 -9.12 -11.88 9.65
C LEU A 108 -9.05 -12.17 11.15
N LEU A 109 -9.91 -13.07 11.62
CA LEU A 109 -9.98 -13.45 13.02
C LEU A 109 -9.05 -14.64 13.33
N PRO A 110 -8.70 -14.84 14.61
CA PRO A 110 -7.91 -16.01 14.99
C PRO A 110 -8.60 -17.32 14.54
N GLY A 111 -7.84 -18.19 13.88
CA GLY A 111 -8.34 -19.47 13.36
C GLY A 111 -8.94 -19.41 11.96
N GLU A 112 -9.19 -18.23 11.41
CA GLU A 112 -9.66 -18.10 10.02
C GLU A 112 -8.52 -18.24 9.01
N PRO A 113 -8.81 -18.84 7.83
CA PRO A 113 -7.86 -18.89 6.73
C PRO A 113 -7.60 -17.49 6.17
N MET A 114 -6.44 -17.32 5.55
CA MET A 114 -6.11 -16.09 4.82
C MET A 114 -7.10 -15.89 3.68
N PRO A 115 -7.63 -14.66 3.50
CA PRO A 115 -8.45 -14.34 2.34
C PRO A 115 -7.67 -14.58 1.04
N ASP A 116 -8.25 -15.31 0.10
CA ASP A 116 -7.76 -15.49 -1.27
C ASP A 116 -8.87 -15.02 -2.23
N LEU A 117 -8.71 -13.80 -2.71
CA LEU A 117 -9.68 -13.19 -3.62
C LEU A 117 -9.16 -13.26 -5.05
N ARG A 118 -9.87 -13.99 -5.89
CA ARG A 118 -9.53 -14.11 -7.30
C ARG A 118 -10.26 -13.07 -8.14
N PRO A 119 -9.62 -12.59 -9.23
CA PRO A 119 -10.29 -11.75 -10.21
C PRO A 119 -11.58 -12.40 -10.73
N GLY A 120 -12.69 -11.66 -10.72
CA GLY A 120 -13.99 -12.15 -11.17
C GLY A 120 -15.16 -11.37 -10.57
N ASP A 121 -16.38 -11.83 -10.83
CA ASP A 121 -17.62 -11.15 -10.42
C ASP A 121 -17.72 -10.94 -8.90
N GLU A 122 -17.22 -11.89 -8.12
CA GLU A 122 -17.19 -11.78 -6.66
C GLU A 122 -16.31 -10.59 -6.21
N MET A 123 -15.16 -10.43 -6.81
CA MET A 123 -14.27 -9.28 -6.52
C MET A 123 -14.93 -7.95 -6.88
N VAL A 124 -15.57 -7.86 -8.04
CA VAL A 124 -16.28 -6.65 -8.49
C VAL A 124 -17.43 -6.30 -7.54
N ARG A 125 -18.17 -7.30 -7.06
CA ARG A 125 -19.24 -7.11 -6.08
C ARG A 125 -18.70 -6.55 -4.76
N GLN A 126 -17.63 -7.15 -4.23
CA GLN A 126 -17.00 -6.68 -3.00
C GLN A 126 -16.40 -5.29 -3.14
N GLN A 127 -15.76 -4.99 -4.27
CA GLN A 127 -15.24 -3.65 -4.54
C GLN A 127 -16.35 -2.59 -4.39
N ARG A 128 -17.52 -2.84 -4.97
CA ARG A 128 -18.65 -1.89 -4.90
C ARG A 128 -19.16 -1.66 -3.48
N GLU A 129 -19.09 -2.68 -2.63
CA GLU A 129 -19.56 -2.59 -1.25
C GLU A 129 -18.59 -1.86 -0.31
N VAL A 130 -17.28 -1.99 -0.54
CA VAL A 130 -16.26 -1.51 0.41
C VAL A 130 -15.46 -0.31 -0.09
N GLN A 131 -15.49 -0.01 -1.40
CA GLN A 131 -14.70 1.07 -1.97
C GLN A 131 -15.43 2.41 -1.95
N LEU A 132 -14.80 3.41 -1.36
CA LEU A 132 -15.20 4.81 -1.50
C LEU A 132 -14.18 5.56 -2.35
N ARG A 133 -14.60 5.98 -3.54
CA ARG A 133 -13.77 6.79 -4.45
C ARG A 133 -14.38 8.17 -4.64
N ARG A 134 -13.61 9.21 -4.35
CA ARG A 134 -13.97 10.62 -4.59
C ARG A 134 -12.89 11.25 -5.46
N ARG A 135 -13.29 11.80 -6.62
CA ARG A 135 -12.37 12.55 -7.48
C ARG A 135 -12.36 14.02 -7.03
N LYS A 136 -11.19 14.66 -7.10
CA LYS A 136 -11.05 16.09 -6.72
C LYS A 136 -12.02 16.97 -7.52
N ALA A 137 -12.21 16.69 -8.81
CA ALA A 137 -13.15 17.42 -9.66
C ALA A 137 -14.61 17.35 -9.19
N ASP A 138 -14.99 16.24 -8.53
CA ASP A 138 -16.38 16.02 -8.10
C ASP A 138 -16.69 16.65 -6.73
N VAL A 139 -15.66 16.82 -5.89
CA VAL A 139 -15.85 17.23 -4.48
C VAL A 139 -15.25 18.60 -4.13
N LEU A 140 -14.48 19.19 -5.01
CA LEU A 140 -13.80 20.48 -4.80
C LEU A 140 -14.05 21.40 -6.00
N PRO A 141 -15.27 21.96 -6.14
CA PRO A 141 -15.64 22.82 -7.27
C PRO A 141 -14.80 24.12 -7.34
N ASP A 142 -14.25 24.54 -6.20
CA ASP A 142 -13.44 25.78 -6.11
C ASP A 142 -11.97 25.57 -6.54
N LEU A 143 -11.57 24.34 -6.89
CA LEU A 143 -10.23 24.11 -7.42
C LEU A 143 -10.10 24.65 -8.83
N PRO A 144 -9.07 25.49 -9.11
CA PRO A 144 -8.83 25.95 -10.46
C PRO A 144 -8.53 24.77 -11.40
N PRO A 145 -8.81 24.90 -12.70
CA PRO A 145 -8.53 23.86 -13.67
C PRO A 145 -7.02 23.55 -13.71
N LYS A 146 -6.70 22.28 -13.95
CA LYS A 146 -5.30 21.84 -14.10
C LYS A 146 -4.69 22.55 -15.32
N ILE A 147 -3.66 23.36 -15.11
CA ILE A 147 -2.86 23.95 -16.18
C ILE A 147 -1.70 23.00 -16.44
N VAL A 148 -1.57 22.55 -17.69
CA VAL A 148 -0.44 21.72 -18.15
C VAL A 148 0.39 22.55 -19.12
N THR A 149 1.61 22.83 -18.75
CA THR A 149 2.58 23.52 -19.61
C THR A 149 3.67 22.53 -20.01
N THR A 150 3.87 22.33 -21.31
CA THR A 150 4.96 21.53 -21.84
C THR A 150 6.18 22.42 -22.03
N ILE A 151 7.23 22.14 -21.29
CA ILE A 151 8.51 22.84 -21.43
C ILE A 151 9.44 21.91 -22.20
N PRO A 152 9.81 22.23 -23.47
CA PRO A 152 10.82 21.48 -24.19
C PRO A 152 12.18 21.72 -23.55
N VAL A 153 12.89 20.66 -23.26
CA VAL A 153 14.26 20.71 -22.74
C VAL A 153 15.19 20.04 -23.73
N GLU A 154 16.22 20.74 -24.14
CA GLU A 154 17.25 20.18 -25.02
C GLU A 154 18.16 19.25 -24.23
N LEU A 155 18.29 18.02 -24.74
CA LEU A 155 19.22 17.05 -24.17
C LEU A 155 20.67 17.46 -24.47
N GLY A 156 21.54 17.41 -23.46
CA GLY A 156 22.98 17.52 -23.68
C GLY A 156 23.48 16.41 -24.62
N ILE A 157 24.63 16.64 -25.26
CA ILE A 157 25.20 15.77 -26.29
C ILE A 157 25.27 14.30 -25.84
N VAL A 158 25.76 14.05 -24.62
CA VAL A 158 25.89 12.71 -24.06
C VAL A 158 24.52 12.06 -23.79
N GLN A 159 23.56 12.83 -23.28
CA GLN A 159 22.20 12.35 -23.02
C GLN A 159 21.47 12.03 -24.34
N ARG A 160 21.61 12.88 -25.34
CA ARG A 160 21.04 12.67 -26.69
C ARG A 160 21.58 11.40 -27.30
N TRP A 161 22.89 11.19 -27.25
CA TRP A 161 23.52 9.96 -27.76
C TRP A 161 23.01 8.70 -27.05
N ALA A 162 22.90 8.74 -25.72
CA ALA A 162 22.36 7.62 -24.95
C ALA A 162 20.89 7.32 -25.30
N TYR A 163 20.07 8.37 -25.45
CA TYR A 163 18.66 8.25 -25.83
C TYR A 163 18.51 7.65 -27.22
N GLU A 164 19.23 8.18 -28.24
CA GLU A 164 19.18 7.69 -29.62
C GLU A 164 19.70 6.24 -29.74
N ARG A 165 20.64 5.85 -28.89
CA ARG A 165 21.12 4.47 -28.83
C ARG A 165 20.02 3.56 -28.26
N ALA A 166 19.41 3.92 -27.15
CA ALA A 166 18.31 3.14 -26.54
C ALA A 166 17.11 3.01 -27.49
N GLU A 167 16.76 4.07 -28.21
CA GLU A 167 15.68 4.05 -29.20
C GLU A 167 16.00 3.08 -30.37
N ARG A 168 17.22 3.10 -30.89
CA ARG A 168 17.64 2.16 -31.96
C ARG A 168 17.65 0.71 -31.50
N ASP A 169 18.19 0.46 -30.34
CA ASP A 169 18.27 -0.90 -29.77
C ASP A 169 16.85 -1.42 -29.47
N GLY A 170 15.95 -0.60 -28.92
CA GLY A 170 14.56 -0.96 -28.68
C GLY A 170 13.75 -1.21 -29.96
N VAL A 171 13.99 -0.44 -31.04
CA VAL A 171 13.35 -0.68 -32.34
C VAL A 171 13.86 -1.97 -32.99
N LEU A 172 15.13 -2.30 -32.78
CA LEU A 172 15.69 -3.57 -33.29
C LEU A 172 15.12 -4.78 -32.56
N GLU A 173 14.96 -4.71 -31.23
CA GLU A 173 14.31 -5.78 -30.44
C GLU A 173 12.87 -6.00 -30.90
N LEU A 174 12.08 -4.94 -31.07
CA LEU A 174 10.70 -5.04 -31.52
C LEU A 174 10.57 -5.64 -32.93
N ARG A 175 11.52 -5.39 -33.81
CA ARG A 175 11.55 -5.99 -35.18
C ARG A 175 11.94 -7.46 -35.19
N GLN A 176 12.64 -7.94 -34.16
CA GLN A 176 13.00 -9.35 -34.02
C GLN A 176 11.89 -10.19 -33.37
N LEU A 177 10.95 -9.55 -32.67
CA LEU A 177 9.81 -10.18 -31.99
C LEU A 177 8.54 -10.24 -32.87
N GLY A 178 8.48 -9.58 -33.97
CA GLY A 178 7.37 -9.60 -34.94
C GLY A 178 7.74 -10.33 -36.22
#